data_21c8f66497c5e4015e8511f0083fce54
#
_entry.id   21c8f66497c5e4015e8511f0083fce54
#
_cell.length_a   1.000
_cell.length_b   1.000
_cell.length_c   1.000
_cell.angle_alpha   90.00
_cell.angle_beta   90.00
_cell.angle_gamma   90.00
#
_symmetry.space_group_name_H-M   'P 1'
#
loop_
_entity.id
_entity.type
_entity.pdbx_description
1 polymer ?
#
loop_
_entity_poly.entity_id
_entity_poly.type
_entity_poly.pdbx_seq_one_letter_code
_entity_poly.pdbx_strand_id
1 'polypeptide(L)'
;ENGLIKKLSKSSAIQGDIVIDVEGKIVTPGLIAPDTEIGIVEIGALSVTRDDESNIYDVGFSIHSAFNPNSTLIPWNRSNGITSAISLPRNTSSPIGGLGSFFLLDSKMNINSNADMVLIGRLGASGSSSRAENLSLMEDILSFGLSLNKKDIASDITIDEIIENSSIASYLDLKARDVKVLYRLFDEDLPLIIKSHRASDILNLISLKKKYDLNLVIMGAQEASLVIDDI
;
A
#
# COMPACT_ATOMS: atom_id res chain seq x y z
N GLU A 1 -21.61 9.89 18.47
CA GLU A 1 -20.99 11.01 19.15
C GLU A 1 -19.47 10.91 18.98
N ASN A 2 -18.82 11.97 18.55
CA ASN A 2 -17.37 12.02 18.31
C ASN A 2 -16.83 10.90 17.38
N GLY A 3 -17.56 10.60 16.32
CA GLY A 3 -17.19 9.53 15.37
C GLY A 3 -17.50 8.11 15.82
N LEU A 4 -18.06 7.93 17.01
CA LEU A 4 -18.36 6.61 17.57
C LEU A 4 -19.88 6.37 17.68
N ILE A 5 -20.29 5.12 17.49
CA ILE A 5 -21.67 4.67 17.74
C ILE A 5 -21.90 4.67 19.24
N LYS A 6 -22.78 5.56 19.73
CA LYS A 6 -23.09 5.69 21.14
C LYS A 6 -24.14 4.68 21.61
N LYS A 7 -25.17 4.44 20.79
CA LYS A 7 -26.28 3.57 21.16
C LYS A 7 -26.98 3.00 19.92
N LEU A 8 -27.36 1.74 20.00
CA LEU A 8 -28.30 1.08 19.10
C LEU A 8 -29.54 0.70 19.90
N SER A 9 -30.75 0.97 19.38
CA SER A 9 -32.01 0.64 20.04
C SER A 9 -33.06 0.28 18.99
N LYS A 10 -33.93 -0.65 19.34
CA LYS A 10 -35.13 -0.99 18.55
C LYS A 10 -36.31 -0.05 18.83
N SER A 11 -36.22 0.82 19.83
CA SER A 11 -37.31 1.76 20.21
C SER A 11 -37.04 3.14 19.60
N SER A 12 -38.13 3.82 19.25
CA SER A 12 -38.15 5.17 18.67
C SER A 12 -37.80 6.31 19.65
N ALA A 13 -37.36 5.99 20.86
CA ALA A 13 -37.16 6.96 21.92
C ALA A 13 -35.73 7.55 22.02
N ILE A 14 -34.94 7.46 20.95
CA ILE A 14 -33.61 8.11 20.92
C ILE A 14 -33.80 9.51 20.36
N GLN A 15 -33.56 10.51 21.20
CA GLN A 15 -33.50 11.92 20.77
C GLN A 15 -32.06 12.28 20.36
N GLY A 16 -31.93 13.02 19.29
CA GLY A 16 -30.67 13.56 18.80
C GLY A 16 -30.86 14.99 18.29
N ASP A 17 -29.78 15.74 18.23
CA ASP A 17 -29.80 17.11 17.69
C ASP A 17 -30.13 17.10 16.19
N ILE A 18 -29.73 16.04 15.49
CA ILE A 18 -30.07 15.77 14.09
C ILE A 18 -30.69 14.39 14.00
N VAL A 19 -31.87 14.30 13.42
CA VAL A 19 -32.55 13.04 13.13
C VAL A 19 -32.66 12.87 11.63
N ILE A 20 -32.15 11.76 11.12
CA ILE A 20 -32.23 11.40 9.70
C ILE A 20 -33.11 10.17 9.58
N ASP A 21 -34.31 10.33 8.98
CA ASP A 21 -35.15 9.20 8.61
C ASP A 21 -34.63 8.62 7.27
N VAL A 22 -34.27 7.36 7.30
CA VAL A 22 -33.75 6.66 6.10
C VAL A 22 -34.86 5.86 5.39
N GLU A 23 -36.11 6.02 5.79
CA GLU A 23 -37.30 5.42 5.13
C GLU A 23 -37.16 3.91 4.86
N GLY A 24 -36.61 3.18 5.81
CA GLY A 24 -36.40 1.74 5.71
C GLY A 24 -35.18 1.32 4.84
N LYS A 25 -34.38 2.26 4.37
CA LYS A 25 -33.13 1.96 3.63
C LYS A 25 -32.08 1.35 4.56
N ILE A 26 -31.19 0.58 3.98
CA ILE A 26 -30.06 -0.02 4.70
C ILE A 26 -28.98 1.06 4.92
N VAL A 27 -28.54 1.20 6.16
CA VAL A 27 -27.42 2.07 6.54
C VAL A 27 -26.19 1.21 6.78
N THR A 28 -25.10 1.55 6.11
CA THR A 28 -23.79 0.89 6.26
C THR A 28 -22.73 1.91 6.63
N PRO A 29 -21.60 1.50 7.21
CA PRO A 29 -20.40 2.33 7.20
C PRO A 29 -20.01 2.71 5.77
N GLY A 30 -19.32 3.84 5.60
CA GLY A 30 -18.76 4.19 4.30
C GLY A 30 -17.77 3.14 3.81
N LEU A 31 -17.76 2.91 2.50
CA LEU A 31 -16.86 1.93 1.88
C LEU A 31 -15.44 2.47 1.82
N ILE A 32 -14.48 1.56 1.96
CA ILE A 32 -13.04 1.82 1.77
C ILE A 32 -12.62 1.23 0.43
N ALA A 33 -12.03 2.03 -0.44
CA ALA A 33 -11.41 1.54 -1.67
C ALA A 33 -9.95 1.16 -1.41
N PRO A 34 -9.57 -0.15 -1.46
CA PRO A 34 -8.26 -0.59 -1.01
C PRO A 34 -7.17 -0.57 -2.10
N ASP A 35 -7.53 -0.40 -3.36
CA ASP A 35 -6.62 -0.39 -4.53
C ASP A 35 -7.05 0.73 -5.46
N THR A 36 -6.53 1.93 -5.23
CA THR A 36 -6.97 3.11 -5.97
C THR A 36 -5.84 4.11 -6.19
N GLU A 37 -6.07 5.06 -7.08
CA GLU A 37 -5.22 6.23 -7.35
C GLU A 37 -5.96 7.54 -7.01
N ILE A 38 -7.08 7.46 -6.28
CA ILE A 38 -7.88 8.65 -5.94
C ILE A 38 -7.02 9.68 -5.23
N GLY A 39 -7.06 10.91 -5.74
CA GLY A 39 -6.29 12.04 -5.22
C GLY A 39 -4.81 12.06 -5.63
N ILE A 40 -4.32 11.04 -6.36
CA ILE A 40 -2.94 10.93 -6.84
C ILE A 40 -2.88 11.02 -8.36
N VAL A 41 -3.92 10.55 -9.05
CA VAL A 41 -4.04 10.61 -10.51
C VAL A 41 -5.39 11.22 -10.87
N GLU A 42 -5.38 12.29 -11.66
CA GLU A 42 -6.62 12.94 -12.11
C GLU A 42 -7.08 12.38 -13.45
N ILE A 43 -6.16 12.27 -14.41
CA ILE A 43 -6.45 11.75 -15.77
C ILE A 43 -5.39 10.72 -16.11
N GLY A 44 -5.73 9.45 -16.06
CA GLY A 44 -4.79 8.34 -16.26
C GLY A 44 -4.04 8.36 -17.59
N ALA A 45 -4.57 8.99 -18.62
CA ALA A 45 -3.94 9.11 -19.94
C ALA A 45 -2.95 10.28 -20.04
N LEU A 46 -2.89 11.16 -19.04
CA LEU A 46 -2.03 12.36 -19.04
C LEU A 46 -0.95 12.23 -17.96
N SER A 47 0.29 11.98 -18.37
CA SER A 47 1.43 11.82 -17.45
C SER A 47 1.62 13.00 -16.49
N VAL A 48 1.33 14.22 -16.93
CA VAL A 48 1.42 15.44 -16.11
C VAL A 48 0.43 15.47 -14.93
N THR A 49 -0.58 14.61 -14.93
CA THR A 49 -1.58 14.49 -13.84
C THR A 49 -1.40 13.21 -13.02
N ARG A 50 -0.26 12.55 -13.14
CA ARG A 50 0.06 11.30 -12.46
C ARG A 50 1.20 11.52 -11.49
N ASP A 51 0.92 11.30 -10.21
CA ASP A 51 1.87 11.41 -9.10
C ASP A 51 2.11 10.04 -8.44
N ASP A 52 1.74 8.95 -9.11
CA ASP A 52 1.81 7.57 -8.64
C ASP A 52 3.04 6.80 -9.16
N GLU A 53 3.96 7.49 -9.86
CA GLU A 53 5.13 6.90 -10.51
C GLU A 53 6.41 7.60 -10.07
N SER A 54 7.52 6.85 -10.02
CA SER A 54 8.86 7.38 -9.79
C SER A 54 9.86 6.68 -10.70
N ASN A 55 10.79 7.45 -11.27
CA ASN A 55 11.95 6.95 -12.04
C ASN A 55 13.21 6.89 -11.20
N ILE A 56 13.18 7.33 -9.94
CA ILE A 56 14.36 7.49 -9.09
C ILE A 56 14.23 6.66 -7.82
N TYR A 57 13.03 6.60 -7.26
CA TYR A 57 12.75 5.91 -6.00
C TYR A 57 11.96 4.63 -6.24
N ASP A 58 12.34 3.58 -5.58
CA ASP A 58 11.67 2.29 -5.60
C ASP A 58 10.95 2.03 -4.26
N VAL A 59 11.54 1.23 -3.38
CA VAL A 59 10.93 0.80 -2.10
C VAL A 59 10.52 1.99 -1.23
N GLY A 60 11.33 3.04 -1.19
CA GLY A 60 11.11 4.25 -0.40
C GLY A 60 10.25 5.32 -1.08
N PHE A 61 9.63 5.03 -2.23
CA PHE A 61 8.74 5.98 -2.90
C PHE A 61 7.43 6.13 -2.14
N SER A 62 7.14 7.32 -1.63
CA SER A 62 5.89 7.65 -0.92
C SER A 62 5.02 8.59 -1.75
N ILE A 63 3.74 8.20 -1.91
CA ILE A 63 2.74 9.02 -2.62
C ILE A 63 1.98 9.96 -1.69
N HIS A 64 2.20 9.88 -0.38
CA HIS A 64 1.39 10.59 0.61
C HIS A 64 1.32 12.10 0.39
N SER A 65 2.46 12.74 0.10
CA SER A 65 2.55 14.19 -0.08
C SER A 65 1.93 14.69 -1.38
N ALA A 66 1.64 13.82 -2.32
CA ALA A 66 1.04 14.16 -3.61
C ALA A 66 -0.49 14.17 -3.59
N PHE A 67 -1.12 13.75 -2.48
CA PHE A 67 -2.58 13.66 -2.41
C PHE A 67 -3.25 15.03 -2.59
N ASN A 68 -4.12 15.12 -3.59
CA ASN A 68 -4.93 16.29 -3.89
C ASN A 68 -6.35 16.17 -3.31
N PRO A 69 -6.66 16.83 -2.17
CA PRO A 69 -7.99 16.78 -1.58
C PRO A 69 -9.08 17.48 -2.42
N ASN A 70 -8.68 18.25 -3.44
CA ASN A 70 -9.58 18.90 -4.39
C ASN A 70 -9.80 18.11 -5.67
N SER A 71 -9.29 16.86 -5.74
CA SER A 71 -9.54 15.97 -6.89
C SER A 71 -11.03 15.85 -7.17
N THR A 72 -11.39 16.00 -8.44
CA THR A 72 -12.79 15.85 -8.89
C THR A 72 -13.31 14.43 -8.70
N LEU A 73 -12.42 13.47 -8.58
CA LEU A 73 -12.75 12.06 -8.33
C LEU A 73 -13.29 11.84 -6.91
N ILE A 74 -12.93 12.69 -5.94
CA ILE A 74 -13.34 12.54 -4.53
C ILE A 74 -14.85 12.69 -4.37
N PRO A 75 -15.51 13.81 -4.77
CA PRO A 75 -16.96 13.93 -4.63
C PRO A 75 -17.73 12.88 -5.44
N TRP A 76 -17.21 12.48 -6.60
CA TRP A 76 -17.80 11.41 -7.40
C TRP A 76 -17.81 10.07 -6.66
N ASN A 77 -16.68 9.65 -6.13
CA ASN A 77 -16.57 8.39 -5.39
C ASN A 77 -17.39 8.43 -4.09
N ARG A 78 -17.37 9.55 -3.38
CA ARG A 78 -18.15 9.74 -2.15
C ARG A 78 -19.66 9.65 -2.40
N SER A 79 -20.16 10.19 -3.51
CA SER A 79 -21.59 10.07 -3.86
C SER A 79 -22.01 8.62 -4.13
N ASN A 80 -21.04 7.75 -4.44
CA ASN A 80 -21.24 6.31 -4.61
C ASN A 80 -20.93 5.49 -3.32
N GLY A 81 -20.73 6.17 -2.19
CA GLY A 81 -20.57 5.53 -0.89
C GLY A 81 -19.11 5.21 -0.49
N ILE A 82 -18.13 5.55 -1.31
CA ILE A 82 -16.70 5.40 -0.97
C ILE A 82 -16.27 6.63 -0.18
N THR A 83 -16.00 6.46 1.10
CA THR A 83 -15.67 7.55 2.03
C THR A 83 -14.18 7.62 2.36
N SER A 84 -13.44 6.59 2.07
CA SER A 84 -11.99 6.50 2.27
C SER A 84 -11.33 5.68 1.18
N ALA A 85 -10.05 5.90 0.99
CA ALA A 85 -9.25 5.19 -0.01
C ALA A 85 -7.87 4.85 0.57
N ILE A 86 -7.33 3.72 0.13
CA ILE A 86 -5.90 3.43 0.18
C ILE A 86 -5.39 3.67 -1.22
N SER A 87 -4.70 4.79 -1.42
CA SER A 87 -4.07 5.09 -2.69
C SER A 87 -2.68 4.49 -2.74
N LEU A 88 -2.37 3.87 -3.87
CA LEU A 88 -1.17 3.06 -4.06
C LEU A 88 -0.34 3.60 -5.24
N PRO A 89 0.99 3.58 -5.15
CA PRO A 89 1.84 3.82 -6.32
C PRO A 89 1.69 2.68 -7.32
N ARG A 90 1.87 2.99 -8.60
CA ARG A 90 1.68 2.00 -9.67
C ARG A 90 2.96 1.40 -10.19
N ASN A 91 3.93 2.25 -10.48
CA ASN A 91 5.13 1.84 -11.21
C ASN A 91 6.38 2.24 -10.47
N THR A 92 7.13 1.23 -10.10
CA THR A 92 8.54 1.31 -9.79
C THR A 92 9.27 0.29 -10.65
N SER A 93 10.56 0.42 -10.81
CA SER A 93 11.39 -0.56 -11.55
C SER A 93 11.56 -1.86 -10.76
N SER A 94 11.44 -1.78 -9.45
CA SER A 94 11.59 -2.90 -8.51
C SER A 94 10.32 -3.76 -8.39
N PRO A 95 10.45 -5.07 -8.15
CA PRO A 95 9.31 -5.95 -7.85
C PRO A 95 8.66 -5.64 -6.49
N ILE A 96 9.37 -4.96 -5.58
CA ILE A 96 8.84 -4.37 -4.35
C ILE A 96 9.13 -2.87 -4.44
N GLY A 97 8.09 -2.05 -4.41
CA GLY A 97 8.34 -0.62 -4.53
C GLY A 97 7.13 0.25 -4.29
N GLY A 98 7.37 1.23 -3.44
CA GLY A 98 6.44 2.28 -3.13
C GLY A 98 5.51 2.02 -1.95
N LEU A 99 5.18 3.09 -1.29
CA LEU A 99 4.38 3.14 -0.08
C LEU A 99 3.00 3.72 -0.38
N GLY A 100 1.98 2.95 -0.04
CA GLY A 100 0.60 3.38 -0.10
C GLY A 100 0.15 4.05 1.19
N SER A 101 -0.84 4.94 1.06
CA SER A 101 -1.36 5.72 2.18
C SER A 101 -2.89 5.69 2.20
N PHE A 102 -3.45 5.73 3.41
CA PHE A 102 -4.88 5.86 3.64
C PHE A 102 -5.29 7.33 3.67
N PHE A 103 -6.39 7.66 3.03
CA PHE A 103 -6.98 8.99 3.00
C PHE A 103 -8.47 8.95 3.28
N LEU A 104 -8.95 9.86 4.13
CA LEU A 104 -10.37 10.14 4.27
C LEU A 104 -10.79 11.10 3.15
N LEU A 105 -11.81 10.73 2.40
CA LEU A 105 -12.27 11.48 1.22
C LEU A 105 -13.26 12.59 1.62
N ASP A 106 -12.89 13.44 2.59
CA ASP A 106 -13.75 14.51 3.13
C ASP A 106 -13.57 15.87 2.43
N SER A 107 -12.68 15.95 1.45
CA SER A 107 -12.35 17.17 0.68
C SER A 107 -11.84 18.33 1.54
N LYS A 108 -11.26 18.06 2.70
CA LYS A 108 -10.65 19.08 3.54
C LYS A 108 -9.19 19.28 3.16
N MET A 109 -8.74 20.52 3.09
CA MET A 109 -7.32 20.85 2.83
C MET A 109 -6.39 20.37 3.95
N ASN A 110 -6.88 20.27 5.19
CA ASN A 110 -6.17 19.54 6.25
C ASN A 110 -6.48 18.06 6.11
N ILE A 111 -5.57 17.36 5.45
CA ILE A 111 -5.75 15.97 5.02
C ILE A 111 -5.77 15.04 6.24
N ASN A 112 -6.87 14.33 6.42
CA ASN A 112 -6.96 13.25 7.41
C ASN A 112 -6.51 11.94 6.76
N SER A 113 -5.35 11.47 7.15
CA SER A 113 -4.66 10.35 6.51
C SER A 113 -3.77 9.57 7.47
N ASN A 114 -3.46 8.33 7.07
CA ASN A 114 -2.34 7.57 7.61
C ASN A 114 -1.31 7.39 6.50
N ALA A 115 -0.15 8.02 6.69
CA ALA A 115 0.94 7.99 5.72
C ALA A 115 1.64 6.62 5.72
N ASP A 116 2.07 6.19 4.53
CA ASP A 116 3.04 5.10 4.36
C ASP A 116 2.69 3.83 5.16
N MET A 117 1.41 3.45 5.13
CA MET A 117 0.87 2.37 5.95
C MET A 117 1.00 0.99 5.33
N VAL A 118 1.40 0.90 4.08
CA VAL A 118 1.51 -0.35 3.33
C VAL A 118 2.60 -0.24 2.28
N LEU A 119 3.41 -1.28 2.15
CA LEU A 119 4.37 -1.44 1.06
C LEU A 119 3.71 -2.24 -0.06
N ILE A 120 3.98 -1.88 -1.29
CA ILE A 120 3.37 -2.56 -2.44
C ILE A 120 4.44 -3.22 -3.29
N GLY A 121 4.05 -4.28 -3.98
CA GLY A 121 4.88 -4.95 -4.97
C GLY A 121 4.04 -5.75 -5.96
N ARG A 122 4.75 -6.40 -6.86
CA ARG A 122 4.11 -7.23 -7.88
C ARG A 122 4.98 -8.43 -8.21
N LEU A 123 4.37 -9.60 -8.33
CA LEU A 123 4.99 -10.79 -8.88
C LEU A 123 4.26 -11.19 -10.17
N GLY A 124 5.00 -11.19 -11.26
CA GLY A 124 4.51 -11.48 -12.59
C GLY A 124 5.53 -11.04 -13.64
N ALA A 125 5.26 -11.30 -14.90
CA ALA A 125 6.04 -10.70 -15.97
C ALA A 125 5.62 -9.23 -16.13
N SER A 126 6.58 -8.32 -16.13
CA SER A 126 6.34 -6.89 -16.37
C SER A 126 7.51 -6.27 -17.12
N GLY A 127 7.20 -5.53 -18.15
CA GLY A 127 8.23 -4.88 -18.96
C GLY A 127 9.20 -5.89 -19.58
N SER A 128 10.50 -5.72 -19.33
CA SER A 128 11.58 -6.59 -19.82
C SER A 128 11.95 -7.72 -18.87
N SER A 129 11.44 -7.72 -17.62
CA SER A 129 11.84 -8.69 -16.59
C SER A 129 11.02 -9.97 -16.63
N SER A 130 11.70 -11.11 -16.45
CA SER A 130 11.05 -12.40 -16.30
C SER A 130 10.48 -12.59 -14.88
N ARG A 131 9.52 -13.55 -14.73
CA ARG A 131 9.02 -13.92 -13.40
C ARG A 131 10.14 -14.45 -12.48
N ALA A 132 11.06 -15.24 -13.04
CA ALA A 132 12.17 -15.79 -12.27
C ALA A 132 13.10 -14.69 -11.76
N GLU A 133 13.40 -13.70 -12.60
CA GLU A 133 14.19 -12.54 -12.21
C GLU A 133 13.49 -11.73 -11.12
N ASN A 134 12.20 -11.41 -11.30
CA ASN A 134 11.43 -10.67 -10.31
C ASN A 134 11.35 -11.39 -8.96
N LEU A 135 11.22 -12.72 -8.96
CA LEU A 135 11.24 -13.51 -7.73
C LEU A 135 12.59 -13.47 -7.04
N SER A 136 13.69 -13.62 -7.81
CA SER A 136 15.05 -13.54 -7.27
C SER A 136 15.34 -12.15 -6.68
N LEU A 137 15.00 -11.08 -7.40
CA LEU A 137 15.16 -9.71 -6.91
C LEU A 137 14.33 -9.46 -5.64
N MET A 138 13.10 -9.99 -5.58
CA MET A 138 12.27 -9.92 -4.38
C MET A 138 12.91 -10.63 -3.20
N GLU A 139 13.48 -11.81 -3.41
CA GLU A 139 14.23 -12.53 -2.37
C GLU A 139 15.45 -11.76 -1.89
N ASP A 140 16.22 -11.17 -2.80
CA ASP A 140 17.40 -10.37 -2.47
C ASP A 140 17.02 -9.14 -1.62
N ILE A 141 15.97 -8.41 -2.01
CA ILE A 141 15.45 -7.25 -1.28
C ILE A 141 14.99 -7.65 0.13
N LEU A 142 14.19 -8.74 0.23
CA LEU A 142 13.68 -9.22 1.52
C LEU A 142 14.81 -9.73 2.43
N SER A 143 15.78 -10.45 1.86
CA SER A 143 16.95 -10.94 2.60
C SER A 143 17.80 -9.78 3.16
N PHE A 144 18.02 -8.75 2.36
CA PHE A 144 18.70 -7.55 2.82
C PHE A 144 17.91 -6.85 3.93
N GLY A 145 16.60 -6.62 3.74
CA GLY A 145 15.74 -6.00 4.75
C GLY A 145 15.74 -6.73 6.08
N LEU A 146 15.64 -8.08 6.04
CA LEU A 146 15.67 -8.91 7.26
C LEU A 146 17.02 -8.83 8.00
N SER A 147 18.12 -8.53 7.30
CA SER A 147 19.44 -8.40 7.92
C SER A 147 19.64 -7.09 8.69
N LEU A 148 18.77 -6.10 8.48
CA LEU A 148 18.86 -4.77 9.09
C LEU A 148 18.45 -4.79 10.57
N ASN A 149 19.09 -3.95 11.36
CA ASN A 149 18.74 -3.74 12.76
C ASN A 149 18.67 -2.23 13.10
N LYS A 150 18.16 -1.90 14.26
CA LYS A 150 17.95 -0.50 14.69
C LYS A 150 19.20 0.38 14.63
N LYS A 151 20.37 -0.20 14.80
CA LYS A 151 21.65 0.57 14.76
C LYS A 151 21.97 0.99 13.33
N ASP A 152 21.57 0.19 12.35
CA ASP A 152 21.85 0.38 10.95
C ASP A 152 21.12 1.61 10.37
N ILE A 153 19.99 1.96 10.97
CA ILE A 153 19.16 3.11 10.56
C ILE A 153 19.30 4.33 11.48
N ALA A 154 20.28 4.32 12.40
CA ALA A 154 20.45 5.36 13.42
C ALA A 154 20.85 6.73 12.83
N SER A 155 21.53 6.76 11.69
CA SER A 155 21.89 7.98 10.98
C SER A 155 22.01 7.72 9.49
N ASP A 156 21.92 8.77 8.67
CA ASP A 156 22.12 8.65 7.23
C ASP A 156 23.55 8.20 6.89
N ILE A 157 24.54 8.60 7.68
CA ILE A 157 25.96 8.14 7.50
C ILE A 157 26.04 6.62 7.68
N THR A 158 25.41 6.08 8.71
CA THR A 158 25.40 4.62 8.95
C THR A 158 24.71 3.88 7.82
N ILE A 159 23.62 4.43 7.29
CA ILE A 159 22.90 3.86 6.16
C ILE A 159 23.76 3.85 4.90
N ASP A 160 24.45 4.95 4.61
CA ASP A 160 25.34 5.05 3.45
C ASP A 160 26.48 4.02 3.55
N GLU A 161 27.09 3.86 4.73
CA GLU A 161 28.11 2.83 4.98
C GLU A 161 27.57 1.40 4.75
N ILE A 162 26.33 1.11 5.15
CA ILE A 162 25.70 -0.20 4.91
C ILE A 162 25.46 -0.43 3.42
N ILE A 163 24.99 0.58 2.71
CA ILE A 163 24.75 0.49 1.26
C ILE A 163 26.08 0.22 0.53
N GLU A 164 27.13 0.97 0.86
CA GLU A 164 28.46 0.82 0.25
C GLU A 164 29.09 -0.56 0.55
N ASN A 165 28.91 -1.09 1.74
CA ASN A 165 29.47 -2.36 2.17
C ASN A 165 28.62 -3.59 1.79
N SER A 166 27.38 -3.40 1.33
CA SER A 166 26.50 -4.47 0.87
C SER A 166 26.53 -4.59 -0.64
N SER A 167 26.99 -5.73 -1.14
CA SER A 167 26.96 -6.02 -2.58
C SER A 167 25.54 -6.05 -3.13
N ILE A 168 24.56 -6.51 -2.34
CA ILE A 168 23.13 -6.55 -2.71
C ILE A 168 22.56 -5.12 -2.77
N ALA A 169 22.78 -4.31 -1.74
CA ALA A 169 22.25 -2.94 -1.69
C ALA A 169 22.84 -2.07 -2.80
N SER A 170 24.13 -2.22 -3.07
CA SER A 170 24.82 -1.53 -4.16
C SER A 170 24.34 -1.99 -5.54
N TYR A 171 24.16 -3.31 -5.74
CA TYR A 171 23.64 -3.87 -6.98
C TYR A 171 22.22 -3.40 -7.29
N LEU A 172 21.36 -3.32 -6.26
CA LEU A 172 19.96 -2.87 -6.37
C LEU A 172 19.84 -1.34 -6.39
N ASP A 173 20.95 -0.61 -6.30
CA ASP A 173 20.98 0.86 -6.23
C ASP A 173 20.07 1.43 -5.13
N LEU A 174 19.99 0.75 -3.97
CA LEU A 174 19.14 1.17 -2.87
C LEU A 174 19.57 2.54 -2.34
N LYS A 175 18.59 3.35 -1.98
CA LYS A 175 18.77 4.65 -1.36
C LYS A 175 18.50 4.57 0.14
N ALA A 176 18.93 5.57 0.89
CA ALA A 176 18.67 5.63 2.33
C ALA A 176 17.18 5.49 2.71
N ARG A 177 16.26 5.98 1.86
CA ARG A 177 14.81 5.80 2.05
C ARG A 177 14.39 4.35 1.96
N ASP A 178 14.94 3.62 0.98
CA ASP A 178 14.62 2.21 0.76
C ASP A 178 15.04 1.37 1.97
N VAL A 179 16.24 1.61 2.49
CA VAL A 179 16.78 0.94 3.69
C VAL A 179 15.86 1.19 4.90
N LYS A 180 15.41 2.44 5.12
CA LYS A 180 14.47 2.77 6.21
C LYS A 180 13.14 2.04 6.08
N VAL A 181 12.60 1.93 4.88
CA VAL A 181 11.34 1.22 4.63
C VAL A 181 11.52 -0.29 4.78
N LEU A 182 12.61 -0.84 4.28
CA LEU A 182 12.92 -2.26 4.45
C LEU A 182 13.12 -2.64 5.93
N TYR A 183 13.72 -1.77 6.73
CA TYR A 183 13.76 -1.97 8.17
C TYR A 183 12.35 -2.00 8.79
N ARG A 184 11.49 -1.04 8.43
CA ARG A 184 10.10 -0.98 8.93
C ARG A 184 9.27 -2.21 8.53
N LEU A 185 9.55 -2.79 7.37
CA LEU A 185 8.85 -3.98 6.91
C LEU A 185 8.93 -5.12 7.94
N PHE A 186 10.07 -5.29 8.58
CA PHE A 186 10.32 -6.37 9.54
C PHE A 186 10.16 -5.94 11.00
N ASP A 187 10.57 -4.72 11.38
CA ASP A 187 10.52 -4.24 12.76
C ASP A 187 9.12 -3.78 13.18
N GLU A 188 8.37 -3.17 12.25
CA GLU A 188 7.02 -2.63 12.49
C GLU A 188 5.91 -3.54 11.92
N ASP A 189 6.25 -4.71 11.39
CA ASP A 189 5.30 -5.62 10.71
C ASP A 189 4.47 -4.91 9.63
N LEU A 190 5.14 -4.05 8.84
CA LEU A 190 4.48 -3.25 7.80
C LEU A 190 3.81 -4.17 6.78
N PRO A 191 2.50 -4.04 6.50
CA PRO A 191 1.83 -4.86 5.51
C PRO A 191 2.47 -4.74 4.12
N LEU A 192 2.72 -5.89 3.49
CA LEU A 192 3.23 -6.00 2.13
C LEU A 192 2.15 -6.52 1.19
N ILE A 193 1.62 -5.66 0.33
CA ILE A 193 0.65 -6.04 -0.69
C ILE A 193 1.39 -6.44 -1.96
N ILE A 194 1.24 -7.68 -2.41
CA ILE A 194 1.81 -8.14 -3.68
C ILE A 194 0.69 -8.46 -4.67
N LYS A 195 0.69 -7.74 -5.79
CA LYS A 195 -0.22 -8.02 -6.90
C LYS A 195 0.28 -9.23 -7.68
N SER A 196 -0.52 -10.29 -7.71
CA SER A 196 -0.22 -11.52 -8.44
C SER A 196 -1.51 -12.24 -8.82
N HIS A 197 -1.50 -12.97 -9.94
CA HIS A 197 -2.70 -13.60 -10.49
C HIS A 197 -2.55 -15.10 -10.69
N ARG A 198 -1.34 -15.58 -10.99
CA ARG A 198 -1.06 -16.96 -11.35
C ARG A 198 -0.87 -17.85 -10.13
N ALA A 199 -1.42 -19.05 -10.14
CA ALA A 199 -1.35 -20.01 -9.04
C ALA A 199 0.10 -20.31 -8.58
N SER A 200 1.03 -20.53 -9.53
CA SER A 200 2.44 -20.79 -9.20
C SER A 200 3.13 -19.59 -8.55
N ASP A 201 2.76 -18.37 -8.94
CA ASP A 201 3.30 -17.15 -8.32
C ASP A 201 2.74 -16.99 -6.89
N ILE A 202 1.47 -17.33 -6.69
CA ILE A 202 0.82 -17.34 -5.36
C ILE A 202 1.53 -18.32 -4.42
N LEU A 203 1.84 -19.55 -4.88
CA LEU A 203 2.61 -20.52 -4.09
C LEU A 203 4.01 -20.03 -3.72
N ASN A 204 4.69 -19.36 -4.66
CA ASN A 204 5.98 -18.72 -4.38
C ASN A 204 5.85 -17.64 -3.30
N LEU A 205 4.82 -16.79 -3.37
CA LEU A 205 4.55 -15.77 -2.36
C LEU A 205 4.23 -16.35 -0.99
N ILE A 206 3.48 -17.45 -0.93
CA ILE A 206 3.22 -18.18 0.33
C ILE A 206 4.54 -18.73 0.91
N SER A 207 5.43 -19.21 0.07
CA SER A 207 6.75 -19.68 0.48
C SER A 207 7.61 -18.54 1.04
N LEU A 208 7.59 -17.38 0.37
CA LEU A 208 8.28 -16.18 0.86
C LEU A 208 7.69 -15.69 2.19
N LYS A 209 6.35 -15.67 2.32
CA LYS A 209 5.69 -15.33 3.58
C LYS A 209 6.20 -16.20 4.73
N LYS A 210 6.26 -17.52 4.53
CA LYS A 210 6.73 -18.47 5.54
C LYS A 210 8.22 -18.30 5.85
N LYS A 211 9.04 -18.04 4.82
CA LYS A 211 10.50 -17.87 4.94
C LYS A 211 10.90 -16.61 5.69
N TYR A 212 10.19 -15.51 5.46
CA TYR A 212 10.54 -14.16 5.95
C TYR A 212 9.56 -13.64 7.02
N ASP A 213 8.57 -14.42 7.42
CA ASP A 213 7.51 -14.04 8.39
C ASP A 213 6.81 -12.72 8.03
N LEU A 214 6.36 -12.60 6.78
CA LEU A 214 5.80 -11.37 6.24
C LEU A 214 4.33 -11.20 6.58
N ASN A 215 3.91 -9.98 6.88
CA ASN A 215 2.51 -9.56 6.88
C ASN A 215 2.03 -9.37 5.44
N LEU A 216 1.85 -10.48 4.73
CA LEU A 216 1.61 -10.52 3.29
C LEU A 216 0.12 -10.49 2.95
N VAL A 217 -0.25 -9.59 2.05
CA VAL A 217 -1.56 -9.55 1.39
C VAL A 217 -1.38 -9.81 -0.10
N ILE A 218 -2.05 -10.82 -0.64
CA ILE A 218 -2.02 -11.09 -2.09
C ILE A 218 -3.23 -10.42 -2.74
N MET A 219 -2.99 -9.56 -3.70
CA MET A 219 -4.02 -8.82 -4.42
C MET A 219 -4.20 -9.36 -5.84
N GLY A 220 -5.47 -9.42 -6.30
CA GLY A 220 -5.83 -9.96 -7.61
C GLY A 220 -6.11 -11.46 -7.58
N ALA A 221 -5.12 -12.29 -7.35
CA ALA A 221 -5.21 -13.72 -7.05
C ALA A 221 -6.23 -14.52 -7.91
N GLN A 222 -6.28 -14.26 -9.22
CA GLN A 222 -7.32 -14.83 -10.11
C GLN A 222 -7.32 -16.36 -10.15
N GLU A 223 -6.16 -16.99 -9.99
CA GLU A 223 -6.01 -18.44 -9.98
C GLU A 223 -5.90 -19.03 -8.55
N ALA A 224 -6.27 -18.27 -7.50
CA ALA A 224 -6.17 -18.73 -6.11
C ALA A 224 -6.98 -20.00 -5.84
N SER A 225 -8.10 -20.19 -6.54
CA SER A 225 -8.92 -21.40 -6.41
C SER A 225 -8.19 -22.70 -6.77
N LEU A 226 -7.11 -22.62 -7.57
CA LEU A 226 -6.30 -23.78 -7.95
C LEU A 226 -5.34 -24.23 -6.84
N VAL A 227 -5.11 -23.38 -5.83
CA VAL A 227 -4.15 -23.59 -4.74
C VAL A 227 -4.76 -23.26 -3.38
N ILE A 228 -6.08 -23.38 -3.26
CA ILE A 228 -6.83 -22.97 -2.07
C ILE A 228 -6.40 -23.74 -0.82
N ASP A 229 -5.97 -24.98 -0.96
CA ASP A 229 -5.52 -25.84 0.14
C ASP A 229 -4.14 -25.44 0.68
N ASP A 230 -3.40 -24.61 -0.05
CA ASP A 230 -2.07 -24.10 0.32
C ASP A 230 -2.12 -22.70 0.97
N ILE A 231 -3.23 -21.98 0.83
CA ILE A 231 -3.48 -20.64 1.35
C ILE A 231 -4.00 -20.69 2.78
#